data_f4a6b4924b5d430320422211446dbba2
#
_entry.id   f4a6b4924b5d430320422211446dbba2
#
_cell.length_a   1.000
_cell.length_b   1.000
_cell.length_c   1.000
_cell.angle_alpha   90.00
_cell.angle_beta   90.00
_cell.angle_gamma   90.00
#
_symmetry.space_group_name_H-M   'P 1'
#
loop_
_entity.id
_entity.type
_entity.pdbx_description
1 polymer ?
#
loop_
_entity_poly.entity_id
_entity_poly.type
_entity_poly.pdbx_seq_one_letter_code
_entity_poly.pdbx_strand_id
1 'polypeptide(L)'
;MKTAIIYHKIDFDGICSYAVIRKAAEMRGEQVTPVPFNNNEAFNVDLSPFGRIYVVDICLPTGLMKSLAEETPCRLVWIDHHKTSIEEAQAEGFGRVPGKREIGRGACELCWEHEFGTTAPRLVRLMSAYDVWDKERFDWEAETLPFQYGARNRWALDAEAFYGDLKDGMEDEGVFDGILREGAAIVKYVRTTGRYSCGAYGFEITLAKKTRALCLITPTFGSVGMEEAARERGCDVCVCINRRNDGSFKVSCFGASSLDLGKYMKDKYGGGGHAAAAGAVVTEKVFLKLIRQKTL
;
A
#
# COMPACT_ATOMS: atom_id res chain seq x y z
N MET A 1 20.20 21.36 -8.74
CA MET A 1 18.86 21.73 -8.20
C MET A 1 18.57 20.84 -7.01
N LYS A 2 17.88 21.34 -5.96
CA LYS A 2 17.41 20.52 -4.84
C LYS A 2 16.02 19.97 -5.14
N THR A 3 15.81 18.69 -4.93
CA THR A 3 14.56 17.99 -5.20
C THR A 3 14.08 17.29 -3.94
N ALA A 4 12.84 17.58 -3.48
CA ALA A 4 12.18 16.84 -2.42
C ALA A 4 11.37 15.70 -3.04
N ILE A 5 11.42 14.52 -2.45
CA ILE A 5 10.57 13.39 -2.82
C ILE A 5 9.77 12.98 -1.59
N ILE A 6 8.50 13.33 -1.58
CA ILE A 6 7.53 12.97 -0.54
C ILE A 6 6.89 11.67 -1.00
N TYR A 7 6.99 10.62 -0.19
CA TYR A 7 6.53 9.28 -0.57
C TYR A 7 5.83 8.57 0.58
N HIS A 8 4.91 7.67 0.24
CA HIS A 8 4.24 6.81 1.20
C HIS A 8 5.25 5.81 1.79
N LYS A 9 5.48 5.90 3.11
CA LYS A 9 6.58 5.18 3.78
C LYS A 9 6.21 3.81 4.31
N ILE A 10 4.94 3.39 4.23
CA ILE A 10 4.45 2.20 4.94
C ILE A 10 4.24 0.97 4.06
N ASP A 11 4.50 1.09 2.76
CA ASP A 11 4.42 -0.01 1.80
C ASP A 11 5.52 0.08 0.72
N PHE A 12 5.59 -0.96 -0.10
CA PHE A 12 6.61 -1.02 -1.14
C PHE A 12 6.26 -0.26 -2.40
N ASP A 13 5.00 0.11 -2.65
CA ASP A 13 4.68 0.96 -3.80
C ASP A 13 5.25 2.36 -3.58
N GLY A 14 5.06 2.94 -2.39
CA GLY A 14 5.65 4.23 -2.04
C GLY A 14 7.18 4.22 -2.01
N ILE A 15 7.79 3.19 -1.41
CA ILE A 15 9.26 3.04 -1.37
C ILE A 15 9.86 2.87 -2.77
N CYS A 16 9.23 2.05 -3.62
CA CYS A 16 9.65 1.85 -5.00
C CYS A 16 9.45 3.13 -5.83
N SER A 17 8.35 3.84 -5.63
CA SER A 17 8.10 5.16 -6.23
C SER A 17 9.22 6.16 -5.90
N TYR A 18 9.59 6.25 -4.61
CA TYR A 18 10.72 7.06 -4.18
C TYR A 18 12.01 6.66 -4.90
N ALA A 19 12.33 5.37 -4.94
CA ALA A 19 13.56 4.87 -5.55
C ALA A 19 13.64 5.17 -7.06
N VAL A 20 12.52 5.04 -7.77
CA VAL A 20 12.41 5.37 -9.21
C VAL A 20 12.65 6.86 -9.46
N ILE A 21 11.97 7.73 -8.71
CA ILE A 21 12.13 9.18 -8.86
C ILE A 21 13.54 9.62 -8.46
N ARG A 22 14.10 9.05 -7.39
CA ARG A 22 15.47 9.34 -6.97
C ARG A 22 16.48 8.98 -8.05
N LYS A 23 16.36 7.79 -8.67
CA LYS A 23 17.23 7.37 -9.78
C LYS A 23 17.19 8.40 -10.91
N ALA A 24 16.00 8.81 -11.34
CA ALA A 24 15.84 9.79 -12.40
C ALA A 24 16.41 11.18 -12.02
N ALA A 25 16.19 11.63 -10.79
CA ALA A 25 16.71 12.89 -10.28
C ALA A 25 18.24 12.90 -10.22
N GLU A 26 18.86 11.83 -9.71
CA GLU A 26 20.33 11.69 -9.67
C GLU A 26 20.96 11.63 -11.07
N MET A 27 20.29 10.99 -12.05
CA MET A 27 20.73 11.01 -13.45
C MET A 27 20.71 12.43 -14.04
N ARG A 28 19.85 13.32 -13.55
CA ARG A 28 19.83 14.75 -13.93
C ARG A 28 20.80 15.61 -13.11
N GLY A 29 21.59 15.02 -12.19
CA GLY A 29 22.52 15.74 -11.30
C GLY A 29 21.81 16.54 -10.21
N GLU A 30 20.59 16.15 -9.82
CA GLU A 30 19.82 16.81 -8.76
C GLU A 30 20.23 16.27 -7.38
N GLN A 31 20.19 17.13 -6.38
CA GLN A 31 20.38 16.75 -4.98
C GLN A 31 19.03 16.35 -4.39
N VAL A 32 18.86 15.08 -4.04
CA VAL A 32 17.62 14.53 -3.52
C VAL A 32 17.54 14.61 -1.99
N THR A 33 16.37 14.98 -1.50
CA THR A 33 15.98 14.91 -0.08
C THR A 33 14.75 14.01 0.05
N PRO A 34 14.88 12.84 0.71
CA PRO A 34 13.74 11.97 1.00
C PRO A 34 12.86 12.59 2.07
N VAL A 35 11.54 12.54 1.87
CA VAL A 35 10.53 12.98 2.83
C VAL A 35 9.51 11.86 3.04
N PRO A 36 9.82 10.88 3.92
CA PRO A 36 8.88 9.82 4.23
C PRO A 36 7.64 10.36 4.94
N PHE A 37 6.44 10.07 4.43
CA PHE A 37 5.19 10.59 4.96
C PHE A 37 4.09 9.52 5.04
N ASN A 38 3.12 9.73 5.92
CA ASN A 38 1.90 8.93 6.00
C ASN A 38 0.72 9.83 6.38
N ASN A 39 -0.45 9.57 5.82
CA ASN A 39 -1.69 10.36 5.99
C ASN A 39 -2.15 10.57 7.44
N ASN A 40 -1.66 9.75 8.39
CA ASN A 40 -2.01 9.88 9.82
C ASN A 40 -1.06 10.78 10.60
N GLU A 41 -0.18 11.51 9.92
CA GLU A 41 0.85 12.36 10.52
C GLU A 41 0.64 13.81 10.11
N ALA A 42 1.10 14.75 10.95
CA ALA A 42 1.17 16.14 10.56
C ALA A 42 2.34 16.37 9.59
N PHE A 43 2.09 17.06 8.48
CA PHE A 43 3.13 17.43 7.54
C PHE A 43 3.79 18.75 7.99
N ASN A 44 5.03 18.69 8.45
CA ASN A 44 5.76 19.84 9.02
C ASN A 44 7.09 20.12 8.29
N VAL A 45 7.21 19.74 7.01
CA VAL A 45 8.42 19.97 6.23
C VAL A 45 8.32 21.28 5.49
N ASP A 46 9.35 22.15 5.64
CA ASP A 46 9.50 23.34 4.80
C ASP A 46 9.90 22.94 3.39
N LEU A 47 9.04 23.21 2.42
CA LEU A 47 9.24 22.92 1.01
C LEU A 47 9.83 24.09 0.21
N SER A 48 10.00 25.25 0.81
CA SER A 48 10.50 26.46 0.14
C SER A 48 11.91 26.32 -0.47
N PRO A 49 12.85 25.54 0.11
CA PRO A 49 14.22 25.41 -0.44
C PRO A 49 14.33 24.54 -1.70
N PHE A 50 13.27 23.83 -2.06
CA PHE A 50 13.34 22.85 -3.17
C PHE A 50 12.92 23.45 -4.50
N GLY A 51 13.73 23.27 -5.53
CA GLY A 51 13.41 23.64 -6.90
C GLY A 51 12.43 22.69 -7.57
N ARG A 52 12.30 21.46 -7.08
CA ARG A 52 11.36 20.46 -7.53
C ARG A 52 10.80 19.66 -6.35
N ILE A 53 9.52 19.35 -6.40
CA ILE A 53 8.80 18.63 -5.35
C ILE A 53 8.02 17.51 -6.02
N TYR A 54 8.35 16.27 -5.67
CA TYR A 54 7.53 15.10 -6.02
C TYR A 54 6.68 14.70 -4.84
N VAL A 55 5.43 14.38 -5.11
CA VAL A 55 4.51 13.71 -4.18
C VAL A 55 4.10 12.41 -4.87
N VAL A 56 4.50 11.26 -4.31
CA VAL A 56 4.34 9.97 -4.98
C VAL A 56 3.67 8.95 -4.07
N ASP A 57 2.70 8.23 -4.60
CA ASP A 57 1.91 7.20 -3.91
C ASP A 57 1.18 7.71 -2.66
N ILE A 58 0.98 9.00 -2.56
CA ILE A 58 0.28 9.65 -1.46
C ILE A 58 -0.21 11.02 -1.92
N CYS A 59 -1.21 11.57 -1.24
CA CYS A 59 -1.61 12.96 -1.39
C CYS A 59 -1.36 13.70 -0.07
N LEU A 60 -0.80 14.90 -0.14
CA LEU A 60 -0.68 15.78 1.01
C LEU A 60 -2.06 16.34 1.40
N PRO A 61 -2.21 16.92 2.61
CA PRO A 61 -3.45 17.57 2.99
C PRO A 61 -3.93 18.56 1.91
N THR A 62 -5.20 18.49 1.56
CA THR A 62 -5.82 19.21 0.43
C THR A 62 -5.45 20.70 0.39
N GLY A 63 -5.48 21.39 1.53
CA GLY A 63 -5.08 22.81 1.60
C GLY A 63 -3.63 23.04 1.19
N LEU A 64 -2.72 22.14 1.57
CA LEU A 64 -1.30 22.23 1.19
C LEU A 64 -1.09 21.91 -0.30
N MET A 65 -1.77 20.88 -0.83
CA MET A 65 -1.70 20.58 -2.27
C MET A 65 -2.20 21.73 -3.13
N LYS A 66 -3.27 22.41 -2.70
CA LYS A 66 -3.79 23.60 -3.40
C LYS A 66 -2.79 24.75 -3.39
N SER A 67 -2.25 25.07 -2.23
CA SER A 67 -1.23 26.13 -2.07
C SER A 67 0.00 25.83 -2.95
N LEU A 68 0.52 24.61 -2.93
CA LEU A 68 1.65 24.21 -3.78
C LEU A 68 1.30 24.27 -5.28
N ALA A 69 0.09 23.89 -5.66
CA ALA A 69 -0.36 23.92 -7.05
C ALA A 69 -0.52 25.36 -7.58
N GLU A 70 -0.96 26.28 -6.73
CA GLU A 70 -1.14 27.70 -7.08
C GLU A 70 0.17 28.48 -7.06
N GLU A 71 0.98 28.31 -6.01
CA GLU A 71 2.20 29.09 -5.78
C GLU A 71 3.40 28.56 -6.58
N THR A 72 3.44 27.26 -6.85
CA THR A 72 4.60 26.61 -7.46
C THR A 72 4.24 25.58 -8.53
N PRO A 73 3.37 25.91 -9.51
CA PRO A 73 2.81 24.90 -10.44
C PRO A 73 3.87 24.18 -11.29
N CYS A 74 5.00 24.83 -11.57
CA CYS A 74 6.08 24.25 -12.37
C CYS A 74 7.06 23.40 -11.53
N ARG A 75 6.92 23.41 -10.20
CA ARG A 75 7.82 22.70 -9.27
C ARG A 75 7.20 21.45 -8.69
N LEU A 76 5.86 21.38 -8.62
CA LEU A 76 5.12 20.25 -8.05
C LEU A 76 4.85 19.21 -9.13
N VAL A 77 5.19 17.95 -8.84
CA VAL A 77 4.81 16.78 -9.63
C VAL A 77 4.12 15.80 -8.68
N TRP A 78 2.88 15.41 -9.02
CA TRP A 78 2.10 14.47 -8.22
C TRP A 78 1.77 13.22 -9.03
N ILE A 79 2.21 12.05 -8.52
CA ILE A 79 1.99 10.74 -9.15
C ILE A 79 1.30 9.84 -8.13
N ASP A 80 0.09 9.39 -8.46
CA ASP A 80 -0.75 8.66 -7.50
C ASP A 80 -1.76 7.77 -8.21
N HIS A 81 -2.27 6.77 -7.53
CA HIS A 81 -3.29 5.85 -8.03
C HIS A 81 -4.52 5.73 -7.10
N HIS A 82 -4.50 6.39 -5.96
CA HIS A 82 -5.58 6.36 -4.98
C HIS A 82 -6.82 7.10 -5.49
N LYS A 83 -7.88 6.34 -5.78
CA LYS A 83 -9.15 6.87 -6.33
C LYS A 83 -9.69 8.06 -5.53
N THR A 84 -9.71 7.95 -4.20
CA THR A 84 -10.25 9.00 -3.32
C THR A 84 -9.47 10.30 -3.42
N SER A 85 -8.14 10.24 -3.47
CA SER A 85 -7.27 11.41 -3.62
C SER A 85 -7.44 12.06 -5.00
N ILE A 86 -7.58 11.26 -6.05
CA ILE A 86 -7.79 11.74 -7.42
C ILE A 86 -9.15 12.43 -7.56
N GLU A 87 -10.21 11.86 -7.02
CA GLU A 87 -11.56 12.44 -7.04
C GLU A 87 -11.61 13.74 -6.22
N GLU A 88 -10.98 13.78 -5.05
CA GLU A 88 -10.87 14.98 -4.23
C GLU A 88 -10.09 16.10 -4.95
N ALA A 89 -8.97 15.78 -5.58
CA ALA A 89 -8.19 16.75 -6.34
C ALA A 89 -8.98 17.38 -7.49
N GLN A 90 -9.83 16.59 -8.16
CA GLN A 90 -10.72 17.10 -9.20
C GLN A 90 -11.77 18.05 -8.63
N ALA A 91 -12.42 17.65 -7.53
CA ALA A 91 -13.45 18.46 -6.86
C ALA A 91 -12.88 19.77 -6.31
N GLU A 92 -11.67 19.74 -5.79
CA GLU A 92 -11.00 20.89 -5.16
C GLU A 92 -10.15 21.75 -6.12
N GLY A 93 -10.08 21.37 -7.40
CA GLY A 93 -9.51 22.18 -8.47
C GLY A 93 -7.99 22.08 -8.67
N PHE A 94 -7.29 21.16 -7.98
CA PHE A 94 -5.86 20.93 -8.19
C PHE A 94 -5.52 19.64 -8.99
N GLY A 95 -6.50 19.01 -9.60
CA GLY A 95 -6.31 17.80 -10.41
C GLY A 95 -5.45 17.98 -11.67
N ARG A 96 -5.11 19.22 -12.04
CA ARG A 96 -4.24 19.54 -13.20
C ARG A 96 -2.75 19.67 -12.85
N VAL A 97 -2.35 19.44 -11.62
CA VAL A 97 -0.94 19.40 -11.21
C VAL A 97 -0.17 18.43 -12.13
N PRO A 98 1.04 18.80 -12.62
CA PRO A 98 1.89 17.89 -13.39
C PRO A 98 2.08 16.54 -12.73
N GLY A 99 2.26 15.49 -13.52
CA GLY A 99 2.43 14.10 -13.06
C GLY A 99 1.40 13.16 -13.64
N LYS A 100 1.35 11.94 -13.13
CA LYS A 100 0.50 10.87 -13.66
C LYS A 100 -0.43 10.33 -12.58
N ARG A 101 -1.73 10.21 -12.86
CA ARG A 101 -2.75 9.63 -11.98
C ARG A 101 -3.56 8.63 -12.76
N GLU A 102 -3.53 7.37 -12.30
CA GLU A 102 -4.24 6.27 -12.97
C GLU A 102 -4.63 5.21 -11.94
N ILE A 103 -5.92 4.87 -11.88
CA ILE A 103 -6.46 3.84 -10.98
C ILE A 103 -6.17 2.46 -11.58
N GLY A 104 -5.81 1.49 -10.72
CA GLY A 104 -5.56 0.10 -11.15
C GLY A 104 -4.12 -0.19 -11.54
N ARG A 105 -3.22 0.75 -11.32
CA ARG A 105 -1.76 0.57 -11.47
C ARG A 105 -1.05 1.22 -10.30
N GLY A 106 -0.05 0.56 -9.73
CA GLY A 106 0.72 1.10 -8.62
C GLY A 106 1.50 2.36 -9.01
N ALA A 107 1.68 3.25 -8.05
CA ALA A 107 2.36 4.53 -8.26
C ALA A 107 3.81 4.37 -8.73
N CYS A 108 4.52 3.33 -8.29
CA CYS A 108 5.90 3.05 -8.71
C CYS A 108 6.02 2.82 -10.21
N GLU A 109 5.06 2.15 -10.83
CA GLU A 109 5.04 1.94 -12.26
C GLU A 109 4.68 3.22 -13.02
N LEU A 110 3.75 4.02 -12.49
CA LEU A 110 3.43 5.34 -13.02
C LEU A 110 4.63 6.30 -12.93
N CYS A 111 5.41 6.23 -11.86
CA CYS A 111 6.67 6.97 -11.69
C CYS A 111 7.68 6.59 -12.75
N TRP A 112 7.85 5.29 -13.01
CA TRP A 112 8.78 4.83 -14.05
C TRP A 112 8.39 5.34 -15.44
N GLU A 113 7.13 5.20 -15.82
CA GLU A 113 6.65 5.70 -17.11
C GLU A 113 6.75 7.22 -17.23
N HIS A 114 6.49 7.94 -16.13
CA HIS A 114 6.62 9.40 -16.10
C HIS A 114 8.06 9.86 -16.37
N GLU A 115 9.02 9.22 -15.73
CA GLU A 115 10.43 9.64 -15.77
C GLU A 115 11.18 9.09 -16.98
N PHE A 116 10.91 7.85 -17.39
CA PHE A 116 11.70 7.15 -18.41
C PHE A 116 10.96 6.94 -19.72
N GLY A 117 9.64 7.07 -19.75
CA GLY A 117 8.83 6.87 -20.97
C GLY A 117 8.86 5.45 -21.53
N THR A 118 9.31 4.47 -20.76
CA THR A 118 9.47 3.08 -21.17
C THR A 118 8.69 2.14 -20.26
N THR A 119 8.56 0.87 -20.67
CA THR A 119 7.99 -0.18 -19.81
C THR A 119 8.86 -0.34 -18.57
N ALA A 120 8.22 -0.37 -17.41
CA ALA A 120 8.89 -0.54 -16.14
C ALA A 120 9.57 -1.93 -16.03
N PRO A 121 10.72 -2.05 -15.34
CA PRO A 121 11.35 -3.33 -15.04
C PRO A 121 10.40 -4.29 -14.34
N ARG A 122 10.66 -5.59 -14.45
CA ARG A 122 9.82 -6.66 -13.84
C ARG A 122 9.59 -6.44 -12.36
N LEU A 123 10.62 -6.07 -11.61
CA LEU A 123 10.53 -5.75 -10.19
C LEU A 123 9.46 -4.69 -9.89
N VAL A 124 9.54 -3.54 -10.57
CA VAL A 124 8.59 -2.43 -10.39
C VAL A 124 7.16 -2.86 -10.74
N ARG A 125 7.01 -3.64 -11.81
CA ARG A 125 5.71 -4.17 -12.23
C ARG A 125 5.13 -5.19 -11.25
N LEU A 126 5.95 -6.00 -10.59
CA LEU A 126 5.51 -6.94 -9.54
C LEU A 126 5.07 -6.20 -8.28
N MET A 127 5.80 -5.12 -7.88
CA MET A 127 5.37 -4.26 -6.78
C MET A 127 4.02 -3.61 -7.08
N SER A 128 3.87 -3.04 -8.28
CA SER A 128 2.62 -2.45 -8.75
C SER A 128 1.47 -3.46 -8.76
N ALA A 129 1.67 -4.66 -9.32
CA ALA A 129 0.63 -5.69 -9.39
C ALA A 129 0.19 -6.15 -7.98
N TYR A 130 1.11 -6.26 -7.03
CA TYR A 130 0.76 -6.60 -5.66
C TYR A 130 -0.07 -5.51 -4.98
N ASP A 131 0.30 -4.26 -5.16
CA ASP A 131 -0.36 -3.15 -4.48
C ASP A 131 -1.83 -3.00 -4.91
N VAL A 132 -2.07 -3.05 -6.21
CA VAL A 132 -3.44 -2.97 -6.77
C VAL A 132 -4.18 -4.31 -6.79
N TRP A 133 -3.58 -5.38 -6.25
CA TRP A 133 -4.16 -6.71 -6.20
C TRP A 133 -4.50 -7.30 -7.58
N ASP A 134 -3.67 -6.99 -8.58
CA ASP A 134 -3.81 -7.52 -9.95
C ASP A 134 -3.27 -8.96 -10.04
N LYS A 135 -4.16 -9.91 -9.78
CA LYS A 135 -3.84 -11.34 -9.76
C LYS A 135 -3.72 -11.97 -11.15
N GLU A 136 -4.06 -11.24 -12.20
CA GLU A 136 -4.10 -11.77 -13.57
C GLU A 136 -2.84 -11.43 -14.37
N ARG A 137 -2.13 -10.39 -13.95
CA ARG A 137 -1.00 -9.84 -14.71
C ARG A 137 0.27 -10.70 -14.70
N PHE A 138 0.51 -11.40 -13.58
CA PHE A 138 1.63 -12.31 -13.36
C PHE A 138 1.13 -13.58 -12.68
N ASP A 139 1.98 -14.62 -12.61
CA ASP A 139 1.69 -15.73 -11.72
C ASP A 139 1.71 -15.24 -10.25
N TRP A 140 0.51 -15.00 -9.74
CA TRP A 140 0.35 -14.48 -8.38
C TRP A 140 0.99 -15.37 -7.32
N GLU A 141 0.85 -16.67 -7.47
CA GLU A 141 1.32 -17.66 -6.51
C GLU A 141 2.82 -17.95 -6.62
N ALA A 142 3.34 -18.00 -7.84
CA ALA A 142 4.74 -18.33 -8.07
C ALA A 142 5.66 -17.08 -8.13
N GLU A 143 5.11 -15.90 -8.40
CA GLU A 143 5.92 -14.69 -8.61
C GLU A 143 5.53 -13.53 -7.71
N THR A 144 4.31 -12.98 -7.88
CA THR A 144 3.94 -11.71 -7.23
C THR A 144 3.95 -11.81 -5.71
N LEU A 145 3.31 -12.83 -5.18
CA LEU A 145 3.21 -13.03 -3.73
C LEU A 145 4.57 -13.42 -3.11
N PRO A 146 5.33 -14.40 -3.64
CA PRO A 146 6.69 -14.67 -3.18
C PRO A 146 7.60 -13.45 -3.26
N PHE A 147 7.56 -12.70 -4.37
CA PHE A 147 8.39 -11.52 -4.52
C PHE A 147 8.11 -10.49 -3.41
N GLN A 148 6.85 -10.19 -3.13
CA GLN A 148 6.48 -9.26 -2.08
C GLN A 148 6.94 -9.69 -0.68
N TYR A 149 6.85 -10.98 -0.35
CA TYR A 149 7.30 -11.50 0.94
C TYR A 149 8.83 -11.58 1.05
N GLY A 150 9.51 -11.92 -0.04
CA GLY A 150 10.97 -11.86 -0.13
C GLY A 150 11.49 -10.43 -0.01
N ALA A 151 10.84 -9.50 -0.68
CA ALA A 151 11.11 -8.07 -0.58
C ALA A 151 11.01 -7.55 0.86
N ARG A 152 9.94 -7.93 1.57
CA ARG A 152 9.75 -7.58 2.99
C ARG A 152 10.85 -8.14 3.88
N ASN A 153 11.30 -9.37 3.62
CA ASN A 153 12.40 -9.97 4.35
C ASN A 153 13.73 -9.27 4.06
N ARG A 154 13.97 -8.91 2.81
CA ARG A 154 15.24 -8.33 2.36
C ARG A 154 15.40 -6.87 2.77
N TRP A 155 14.37 -6.05 2.60
CA TRP A 155 14.47 -4.59 2.78
C TRP A 155 13.70 -4.04 3.97
N ALA A 156 12.82 -4.81 4.61
CA ALA A 156 12.08 -4.41 5.82
C ALA A 156 11.44 -3.00 5.74
N LEU A 157 11.02 -2.54 4.55
CA LEU A 157 10.57 -1.17 4.26
C LEU A 157 11.66 -0.10 4.43
N ASP A 158 12.93 -0.46 4.34
CA ASP A 158 14.04 0.48 4.30
C ASP A 158 14.23 1.00 2.87
N ALA A 159 13.86 2.26 2.64
CA ALA A 159 13.92 2.90 1.34
C ALA A 159 15.35 3.10 0.81
N GLU A 160 16.34 3.27 1.70
CA GLU A 160 17.73 3.42 1.32
C GLU A 160 18.35 2.07 0.90
N ALA A 161 18.05 1.00 1.66
CA ALA A 161 18.46 -0.35 1.28
C ALA A 161 17.83 -0.78 -0.06
N PHE A 162 16.52 -0.49 -0.24
CA PHE A 162 15.82 -0.75 -1.48
C PHE A 162 16.42 0.03 -2.66
N TYR A 163 16.69 1.33 -2.46
CA TYR A 163 17.29 2.16 -3.50
C TYR A 163 18.72 1.70 -3.85
N GLY A 164 19.53 1.32 -2.87
CA GLY A 164 20.89 0.79 -3.10
C GLY A 164 20.85 -0.38 -4.08
N ASP A 165 19.99 -1.36 -3.83
CA ASP A 165 19.83 -2.53 -4.70
C ASP A 165 19.25 -2.16 -6.08
N LEU A 166 18.28 -1.23 -6.17
CA LEU A 166 17.72 -0.77 -7.44
C LEU A 166 18.70 0.04 -8.28
N LYS A 167 19.54 0.85 -7.61
CA LYS A 167 20.56 1.68 -8.27
C LYS A 167 21.58 0.83 -9.00
N ASP A 168 22.05 -0.23 -8.37
CA ASP A 168 23.11 -1.11 -8.88
C ASP A 168 22.61 -2.11 -9.94
N GLY A 169 21.36 -1.95 -10.37
CA GLY A 169 20.77 -2.77 -11.44
C GLY A 169 20.26 -4.11 -10.93
N MET A 170 19.14 -4.08 -10.21
CA MET A 170 18.39 -5.31 -9.85
C MET A 170 17.82 -6.05 -11.08
N GLU A 171 18.51 -5.96 -12.20
CA GLU A 171 18.32 -6.80 -13.38
C GLU A 171 19.09 -8.12 -13.25
N ASP A 172 19.84 -8.32 -12.14
CA ASP A 172 20.52 -9.57 -11.87
C ASP A 172 19.49 -10.66 -11.55
N GLU A 173 19.29 -11.57 -12.48
CA GLU A 173 18.35 -12.69 -12.35
C GLU A 173 18.65 -13.55 -11.11
N GLY A 174 19.90 -13.68 -10.70
CA GLY A 174 20.29 -14.43 -9.51
C GLY A 174 19.78 -13.79 -8.21
N VAL A 175 19.82 -12.46 -8.11
CA VAL A 175 19.27 -11.73 -6.97
C VAL A 175 17.75 -11.85 -6.96
N PHE A 176 17.12 -11.72 -8.12
CA PHE A 176 15.67 -11.86 -8.25
C PHE A 176 15.19 -13.26 -7.85
N ASP A 177 15.84 -14.30 -8.36
CA ASP A 177 15.54 -15.71 -7.99
C ASP A 177 15.77 -15.98 -6.51
N GLY A 178 16.76 -15.33 -5.88
CA GLY A 178 16.99 -15.38 -4.44
C GLY A 178 15.80 -14.85 -3.67
N ILE A 179 15.30 -13.68 -4.04
CA ILE A 179 14.13 -13.04 -3.41
C ILE A 179 12.89 -13.93 -3.57
N LEU A 180 12.64 -14.48 -4.75
CA LEU A 180 11.51 -15.36 -5.00
C LEU A 180 11.56 -16.62 -4.13
N ARG A 181 12.72 -17.29 -4.03
CA ARG A 181 12.88 -18.50 -3.20
C ARG A 181 12.67 -18.22 -1.72
N GLU A 182 13.23 -17.16 -1.20
CA GLU A 182 13.03 -16.73 0.20
C GLU A 182 11.56 -16.43 0.45
N GLY A 183 10.94 -15.67 -0.43
CA GLY A 183 9.54 -15.30 -0.31
C GLY A 183 8.60 -16.49 -0.40
N ALA A 184 8.87 -17.46 -1.27
CA ALA A 184 8.08 -18.69 -1.36
C ALA A 184 8.11 -19.50 -0.06
N ALA A 185 9.29 -19.58 0.60
CA ALA A 185 9.42 -20.24 1.90
C ALA A 185 8.62 -19.49 2.99
N ILE A 186 8.68 -18.16 2.98
CA ILE A 186 7.93 -17.32 3.92
C ILE A 186 6.42 -17.44 3.69
N VAL A 187 5.95 -17.38 2.45
CA VAL A 187 4.52 -17.56 2.11
C VAL A 187 4.01 -18.92 2.59
N LYS A 188 4.78 -19.98 2.36
CA LYS A 188 4.44 -21.33 2.87
C LYS A 188 4.32 -21.35 4.38
N TYR A 189 5.26 -20.74 5.09
CA TYR A 189 5.23 -20.63 6.57
C TYR A 189 3.99 -19.84 7.03
N VAL A 190 3.74 -18.67 6.43
CA VAL A 190 2.60 -17.81 6.76
C VAL A 190 1.26 -18.55 6.57
N ARG A 191 1.09 -19.27 5.46
CA ARG A 191 -0.12 -20.06 5.17
C ARG A 191 -0.30 -21.19 6.17
N THR A 192 0.76 -21.97 6.43
CA THR A 192 0.69 -23.10 7.38
C THR A 192 0.33 -22.62 8.79
N THR A 193 1.02 -21.58 9.27
CA THR A 193 0.80 -21.04 10.61
C THR A 193 -0.54 -20.32 10.71
N GLY A 194 -0.92 -19.59 9.66
CA GLY A 194 -2.21 -18.90 9.59
C GLY A 194 -3.39 -19.87 9.59
N ARG A 195 -3.32 -20.95 8.82
CA ARG A 195 -4.34 -22.02 8.82
C ARG A 195 -4.51 -22.64 10.20
N TYR A 196 -3.40 -22.97 10.88
CA TYR A 196 -3.44 -23.48 12.27
C TYR A 196 -4.11 -22.45 13.21
N SER A 197 -3.70 -21.19 13.13
CA SER A 197 -4.25 -20.11 13.96
C SER A 197 -5.74 -19.89 13.71
N CYS A 198 -6.18 -19.94 12.46
CA CYS A 198 -7.58 -19.87 12.10
C CYS A 198 -8.37 -21.06 12.66
N GLY A 199 -7.79 -22.26 12.64
CA GLY A 199 -8.40 -23.45 13.27
C GLY A 199 -8.60 -23.33 14.75
N ALA A 200 -7.58 -22.83 15.45
CA ALA A 200 -7.57 -22.76 16.92
C ALA A 200 -8.27 -21.50 17.48
N TYR A 201 -8.15 -20.34 16.80
CA TYR A 201 -8.52 -19.03 17.36
C TYR A 201 -9.42 -18.21 16.44
N GLY A 202 -9.63 -18.66 15.20
CA GLY A 202 -10.49 -17.98 14.24
C GLY A 202 -11.96 -18.06 14.59
N PHE A 203 -12.68 -16.95 14.43
CA PHE A 203 -14.13 -16.87 14.64
C PHE A 203 -14.80 -16.12 13.50
N GLU A 204 -16.08 -16.37 13.32
CA GLU A 204 -16.85 -15.78 12.23
C GLU A 204 -17.75 -14.64 12.73
N ILE A 205 -17.87 -13.61 11.89
CA ILE A 205 -18.81 -12.51 12.06
C ILE A 205 -19.55 -12.25 10.76
N THR A 206 -20.66 -11.54 10.86
CA THR A 206 -21.40 -11.04 9.70
C THR A 206 -21.22 -9.52 9.61
N LEU A 207 -20.69 -9.06 8.48
CA LEU A 207 -20.60 -7.64 8.15
C LEU A 207 -21.92 -7.16 7.50
N ALA A 208 -21.93 -5.93 6.97
CA ALA A 208 -23.07 -5.42 6.21
C ALA A 208 -23.39 -6.30 4.98
N LYS A 209 -24.62 -6.22 4.48
CA LYS A 209 -25.10 -6.98 3.31
C LYS A 209 -24.95 -8.50 3.45
N LYS A 210 -25.00 -9.02 4.68
CA LYS A 210 -24.83 -10.46 5.00
C LYS A 210 -23.47 -11.03 4.57
N THR A 211 -22.43 -10.20 4.41
CA THR A 211 -21.09 -10.64 4.07
C THR A 211 -20.48 -11.38 5.25
N ARG A 212 -20.15 -12.67 5.06
CA ARG A 212 -19.48 -13.49 6.10
C ARG A 212 -18.00 -13.18 6.13
N ALA A 213 -17.45 -13.06 7.33
CA ALA A 213 -16.05 -12.78 7.53
C ALA A 213 -15.41 -13.71 8.57
N LEU A 214 -14.25 -14.27 8.25
CA LEU A 214 -13.39 -14.97 9.18
C LEU A 214 -12.49 -13.94 9.88
N CYS A 215 -12.54 -13.90 11.20
CA CYS A 215 -11.77 -12.99 12.02
C CYS A 215 -10.63 -13.72 12.76
N LEU A 216 -9.50 -13.06 12.84
CA LEU A 216 -8.37 -13.50 13.65
C LEU A 216 -7.75 -12.28 14.38
N ILE A 217 -7.51 -12.40 15.69
CA ILE A 217 -6.81 -11.39 16.47
C ILE A 217 -5.33 -11.74 16.44
N THR A 218 -4.60 -11.15 15.50
CA THR A 218 -3.18 -11.46 15.28
C THR A 218 -2.45 -10.33 14.56
N PRO A 219 -1.23 -9.98 14.97
CA PRO A 219 -0.42 -9.01 14.26
C PRO A 219 0.26 -9.54 12.98
N THR A 220 0.28 -10.86 12.76
CA THR A 220 1.38 -11.48 12.01
C THR A 220 1.07 -11.88 10.56
N PHE A 221 -0.20 -12.13 10.18
CA PHE A 221 -0.41 -12.90 8.93
C PHE A 221 -1.09 -12.17 7.78
N GLY A 222 -1.76 -11.07 8.00
CA GLY A 222 -2.59 -10.47 6.96
C GLY A 222 -3.61 -11.47 6.39
N SER A 223 -4.12 -11.20 5.19
CA SER A 223 -5.10 -12.09 4.53
C SER A 223 -4.50 -13.42 4.08
N VAL A 224 -3.24 -13.43 3.64
CA VAL A 224 -2.58 -14.60 3.03
C VAL A 224 -2.59 -15.83 3.94
N GLY A 225 -2.42 -15.65 5.25
CA GLY A 225 -2.52 -16.73 6.23
C GLY A 225 -3.96 -17.19 6.52
N MET A 226 -4.97 -16.46 6.06
CA MET A 226 -6.38 -16.71 6.39
C MET A 226 -7.23 -17.13 5.19
N GLU A 227 -6.82 -16.81 3.95
CA GLU A 227 -7.64 -16.95 2.73
C GLU A 227 -8.15 -18.37 2.51
N GLU A 228 -7.31 -19.38 2.72
CA GLU A 228 -7.72 -20.78 2.56
C GLU A 228 -8.76 -21.19 3.61
N ALA A 229 -8.51 -20.87 4.87
CA ALA A 229 -9.44 -21.17 5.97
C ALA A 229 -10.76 -20.39 5.84
N ALA A 230 -10.72 -19.16 5.34
CA ALA A 230 -11.91 -18.37 5.06
C ALA A 230 -12.76 -19.03 3.97
N ARG A 231 -12.14 -19.45 2.86
CA ARG A 231 -12.80 -20.15 1.76
C ARG A 231 -13.44 -21.47 2.21
N GLU A 232 -12.72 -22.30 2.98
CA GLU A 232 -13.22 -23.55 3.54
C GLU A 232 -14.47 -23.35 4.41
N ARG A 233 -14.58 -22.21 5.10
CA ARG A 233 -15.73 -21.83 5.94
C ARG A 233 -16.82 -21.06 5.19
N GLY A 234 -16.64 -20.80 3.88
CA GLY A 234 -17.56 -20.00 3.08
C GLY A 234 -17.63 -18.55 3.54
N CYS A 235 -16.51 -17.98 3.99
CA CYS A 235 -16.36 -16.56 4.31
C CYS A 235 -15.76 -15.81 3.11
N ASP A 236 -16.38 -14.67 2.79
CA ASP A 236 -15.96 -13.82 1.66
C ASP A 236 -14.82 -12.88 2.02
N VAL A 237 -14.65 -12.62 3.32
CA VAL A 237 -13.74 -11.60 3.85
C VAL A 237 -12.91 -12.16 4.99
N CYS A 238 -11.61 -11.82 5.01
CA CYS A 238 -10.72 -12.01 6.15
C CYS A 238 -10.65 -10.72 6.97
N VAL A 239 -10.77 -10.80 8.29
CA VAL A 239 -10.64 -9.66 9.21
C VAL A 239 -9.50 -9.90 10.18
N CYS A 240 -8.43 -9.12 10.04
CA CYS A 240 -7.29 -9.12 10.95
C CYS A 240 -7.44 -8.00 11.97
N ILE A 241 -7.30 -8.32 13.25
CA ILE A 241 -7.46 -7.36 14.35
C ILE A 241 -6.19 -7.31 15.19
N ASN A 242 -5.64 -6.12 15.36
CA ASN A 242 -4.42 -5.90 16.12
C ASN A 242 -4.64 -4.85 17.21
N ARG A 243 -4.26 -5.17 18.45
CA ARG A 243 -4.23 -4.16 19.51
C ARG A 243 -2.98 -3.29 19.34
N ARG A 244 -3.16 -1.98 19.35
CA ARG A 244 -2.07 -1.00 19.30
C ARG A 244 -1.57 -0.66 20.71
N ASN A 245 -0.38 -0.08 20.80
CA ASN A 245 0.23 0.32 22.07
C ASN A 245 -0.57 1.40 22.81
N ASP A 246 -1.31 2.24 22.06
CA ASP A 246 -2.20 3.27 22.62
C ASP A 246 -3.55 2.74 23.14
N GLY A 247 -3.74 1.42 23.12
CA GLY A 247 -4.98 0.76 23.55
C GLY A 247 -6.08 0.71 22.50
N SER A 248 -5.91 1.36 21.35
CA SER A 248 -6.82 1.23 20.21
C SER A 248 -6.60 -0.09 19.45
N PHE A 249 -7.49 -0.39 18.50
CA PHE A 249 -7.43 -1.59 17.67
C PHE A 249 -7.39 -1.23 16.20
N LYS A 250 -6.39 -1.76 15.47
CA LYS A 250 -6.40 -1.74 14.01
C LYS A 250 -7.22 -2.91 13.51
N VAL A 251 -8.25 -2.63 12.74
CA VAL A 251 -9.07 -3.62 12.05
C VAL A 251 -8.78 -3.52 10.56
N SER A 252 -8.32 -4.59 9.94
CA SER A 252 -8.03 -4.67 8.51
C SER A 252 -8.91 -5.75 7.88
N CYS A 253 -9.60 -5.43 6.81
CA CYS A 253 -10.49 -6.31 6.07
C CYS A 253 -9.93 -6.54 4.67
N PHE A 254 -9.96 -7.80 4.22
CA PHE A 254 -9.44 -8.22 2.92
C PHE A 254 -10.39 -9.24 2.29
N GLY A 255 -10.65 -9.11 1.00
CA GLY A 255 -11.44 -10.07 0.23
C GLY A 255 -12.35 -9.41 -0.78
N ALA A 256 -12.73 -10.18 -1.81
CA ALA A 256 -13.67 -9.73 -2.82
C ALA A 256 -15.08 -10.15 -2.42
N SER A 257 -15.97 -9.19 -2.24
CA SER A 257 -17.37 -9.40 -1.92
C SER A 257 -18.24 -8.34 -2.59
N SER A 258 -19.56 -8.47 -2.48
CA SER A 258 -20.50 -7.43 -2.91
C SER A 258 -20.46 -6.17 -2.02
N LEU A 259 -19.75 -6.24 -0.89
CA LEU A 259 -19.53 -5.14 0.03
C LEU A 259 -18.22 -4.42 -0.36
N ASP A 260 -18.33 -3.15 -0.75
CA ASP A 260 -17.17 -2.27 -0.88
C ASP A 260 -16.58 -2.03 0.52
N LEU A 261 -15.43 -2.68 0.81
CA LEU A 261 -14.80 -2.63 2.13
C LEU A 261 -14.28 -1.22 2.44
N GLY A 262 -13.74 -0.51 1.44
CA GLY A 262 -13.24 0.87 1.61
C GLY A 262 -14.34 1.81 2.06
N LYS A 263 -15.46 1.80 1.35
CA LYS A 263 -16.64 2.59 1.72
C LYS A 263 -17.22 2.16 3.07
N TYR A 264 -17.33 0.87 3.34
CA TYR A 264 -17.84 0.35 4.60
C TYR A 264 -17.00 0.79 5.80
N MET A 265 -15.67 0.68 5.69
CA MET A 265 -14.76 1.09 6.76
C MET A 265 -14.77 2.61 6.97
N LYS A 266 -14.87 3.40 5.89
CA LYS A 266 -15.01 4.87 5.94
C LYS A 266 -16.29 5.27 6.64
N ASP A 267 -17.43 4.80 6.16
CA ASP A 267 -18.75 5.24 6.63
C ASP A 267 -19.04 4.80 8.08
N LYS A 268 -18.56 3.62 8.47
CA LYS A 268 -18.88 3.04 9.78
C LYS A 268 -17.85 3.28 10.86
N TYR A 269 -16.58 3.41 10.49
CA TYR A 269 -15.47 3.44 11.45
C TYR A 269 -14.49 4.58 11.23
N GLY A 270 -14.73 5.47 10.25
CA GLY A 270 -13.83 6.58 9.94
C GLY A 270 -12.49 6.16 9.33
N GLY A 271 -12.43 4.94 8.79
CA GLY A 271 -11.27 4.40 8.11
C GLY A 271 -11.30 4.65 6.61
N GLY A 272 -10.74 3.70 5.82
CA GLY A 272 -10.72 3.80 4.37
C GLY A 272 -9.97 2.65 3.72
N GLY A 273 -9.69 2.78 2.44
CA GLY A 273 -8.97 1.81 1.62
C GLY A 273 -9.70 1.52 0.30
N HIS A 274 -9.32 0.42 -0.32
CA HIS A 274 -9.89 -0.06 -1.58
C HIS A 274 -11.12 -0.95 -1.35
N ALA A 275 -11.88 -1.23 -2.42
CA ALA A 275 -13.07 -2.06 -2.35
C ALA A 275 -12.81 -3.48 -1.79
N ALA A 276 -11.62 -4.05 -2.03
CA ALA A 276 -11.23 -5.38 -1.58
C ALA A 276 -10.21 -5.40 -0.42
N ALA A 277 -9.69 -4.24 0.00
CA ALA A 277 -8.71 -4.12 1.08
C ALA A 277 -8.87 -2.79 1.80
N ALA A 278 -9.29 -2.82 3.06
CA ALA A 278 -9.58 -1.61 3.81
C ALA A 278 -9.32 -1.78 5.31
N GLY A 279 -9.21 -0.67 6.03
CA GLY A 279 -8.99 -0.73 7.46
C GLY A 279 -9.46 0.50 8.20
N ALA A 280 -9.54 0.36 9.52
CA ALA A 280 -9.81 1.46 10.44
C ALA A 280 -9.07 1.26 11.76
N VAL A 281 -8.85 2.34 12.48
CA VAL A 281 -8.44 2.32 13.87
C VAL A 281 -9.67 2.60 14.73
N VAL A 282 -9.99 1.68 15.63
CA VAL A 282 -11.21 1.75 16.43
C VAL A 282 -10.90 1.71 17.93
N THR A 283 -11.79 2.24 18.73
CA THR A 283 -11.71 2.15 20.20
C THR A 283 -12.06 0.74 20.68
N GLU A 284 -11.67 0.37 21.91
CA GLU A 284 -12.03 -0.90 22.53
C GLU A 284 -13.56 -1.14 22.53
N LYS A 285 -14.35 -0.12 22.81
CA LYS A 285 -15.82 -0.21 22.78
C LYS A 285 -16.34 -0.66 21.41
N VAL A 286 -15.79 -0.10 20.33
CA VAL A 286 -16.16 -0.44 18.95
C VAL A 286 -15.66 -1.83 18.59
N PHE A 287 -14.42 -2.18 18.97
CA PHE A 287 -13.88 -3.52 18.82
C PHE A 287 -14.76 -4.58 19.49
N LEU A 288 -15.13 -4.39 20.76
CA LEU A 288 -16.03 -5.31 21.47
C LEU A 288 -17.39 -5.46 20.79
N LYS A 289 -17.93 -4.38 20.21
CA LYS A 289 -19.16 -4.41 19.43
C LYS A 289 -18.99 -5.21 18.13
N LEU A 290 -17.84 -5.06 17.46
CA LEU A 290 -17.54 -5.77 16.22
C LEU A 290 -17.49 -7.29 16.43
N ILE A 291 -16.74 -7.75 17.43
CA ILE A 291 -16.55 -9.19 17.68
C ILE A 291 -17.80 -9.89 18.25
N ARG A 292 -18.76 -9.12 18.75
CA ARG A 292 -20.07 -9.64 19.22
C ARG A 292 -21.09 -9.81 18.09
N GLN A 293 -20.78 -9.39 16.87
CA GLN A 293 -21.65 -9.58 15.71
C GLN A 293 -21.59 -11.06 15.26
N LYS A 294 -22.30 -11.91 15.94
CA LYS A 294 -22.37 -13.34 15.61
C LYS A 294 -22.98 -13.54 14.22
N THR A 295 -22.49 -14.53 13.47
CA THR A 295 -23.20 -15.11 12.34
C THR A 295 -24.48 -15.74 12.90
N LEU A 296 -25.64 -15.28 12.49
CA LEU A 296 -26.93 -15.92 12.79
C LEU A 296 -27.14 -17.11 11.85
#